data_2e02486726c3152e7b0ea5838335dbb4
#
_entry.id   2e02486726c3152e7b0ea5838335dbb4
#
_cell.length_a   1.000
_cell.length_b   1.000
_cell.length_c   1.000
_cell.angle_alpha   90.00
_cell.angle_beta   90.00
_cell.angle_gamma   90.00
#
_symmetry.space_group_name_H-M   'P 1'
#
loop_
_entity.id
_entity.type
_entity.pdbx_description
1 polymer ?
#
loop_
_entity_poly.entity_id
_entity_poly.type
_entity_poly.pdbx_seq_one_letter_code
_entity_poly.pdbx_strand_id
1 'polypeptide(L)'
;MKQMLLPLALVLMGVGHAQAGAWAQPKGSTYAKISGIFYDSDEVFNDMGKRQRMGIDEEEFRGEQAFLYVEHGLRDRLTVIGQFSGGVLTSSNLRVEQSTKGIGDAVIGAKYQLVDRPFVFSPYLSMKIPTGYHESYEPPLGTGDVDVEARLLFARSLFPLPIYLGVEAGHRWGTGLFSNQWVGFAEIGATPHERLFLKGFVDARDTRTGTVENLGLVGGGIQVSEGDDVRVGINGALRVHQGFWLDLLMEWAVRGENVGAGASWGVGVSYGG
;
A
#
# COMPACT_ATOMS: atom_id res chain seq x y z
N MET A 1 -7.53 -26.12 -49.91
CA MET A 1 -7.94 -26.11 -48.51
C MET A 1 -7.09 -25.10 -47.74
N LYS A 2 -7.57 -23.85 -47.61
CA LYS A 2 -6.92 -22.80 -46.80
C LYS A 2 -7.55 -22.88 -45.40
N GLN A 3 -6.81 -23.36 -44.42
CA GLN A 3 -7.19 -23.30 -43.05
C GLN A 3 -7.06 -21.84 -42.54
N MET A 4 -8.18 -21.28 -42.16
CA MET A 4 -8.29 -20.01 -41.47
C MET A 4 -7.68 -20.16 -40.05
N LEU A 5 -6.51 -19.60 -39.86
CA LEU A 5 -6.01 -19.30 -38.52
C LEU A 5 -6.73 -18.02 -38.07
N LEU A 6 -7.81 -18.17 -37.29
CA LEU A 6 -8.43 -17.07 -36.57
C LEU A 6 -7.46 -16.62 -35.47
N PRO A 7 -7.28 -15.33 -35.28
CA PRO A 7 -6.35 -14.83 -34.29
C PRO A 7 -6.87 -15.03 -32.86
N LEU A 8 -6.20 -15.86 -32.11
CA LEU A 8 -6.37 -16.05 -30.66
C LEU A 8 -5.94 -14.81 -29.84
N ALA A 9 -5.76 -13.68 -30.52
CA ALA A 9 -5.25 -12.43 -29.93
C ALA A 9 -6.31 -11.55 -29.26
N LEU A 10 -7.60 -11.93 -29.33
CA LEU A 10 -8.69 -11.02 -28.90
C LEU A 10 -9.27 -11.31 -27.50
N VAL A 11 -8.79 -12.32 -26.80
CA VAL A 11 -9.37 -12.73 -25.49
C VAL A 11 -8.61 -12.14 -24.29
N LEU A 12 -7.47 -11.49 -24.48
CA LEU A 12 -6.65 -10.97 -23.38
C LEU A 12 -6.85 -9.46 -23.10
N MET A 13 -7.77 -8.78 -23.74
CA MET A 13 -8.05 -7.34 -23.48
C MET A 13 -9.14 -7.10 -22.44
N GLY A 14 -9.63 -8.11 -21.74
CA GLY A 14 -10.78 -7.99 -20.84
C GLY A 14 -10.54 -8.24 -19.37
N VAL A 15 -9.31 -8.39 -18.91
CA VAL A 15 -9.05 -8.66 -17.50
C VAL A 15 -8.35 -7.46 -16.89
N GLY A 16 -9.13 -6.40 -16.64
CA GLY A 16 -8.73 -5.26 -15.81
C GLY A 16 -8.51 -5.74 -14.38
N HIS A 17 -7.41 -6.44 -14.14
CA HIS A 17 -6.98 -6.75 -12.80
C HIS A 17 -6.39 -5.50 -12.20
N ALA A 18 -6.71 -5.25 -10.97
CA ALA A 18 -6.11 -4.27 -10.10
C ALA A 18 -4.60 -4.42 -10.05
N GLN A 19 -3.95 -3.97 -11.09
CA GLN A 19 -2.51 -3.83 -11.13
C GLN A 19 -2.17 -2.42 -10.64
N ALA A 20 -2.23 -2.22 -9.31
CA ALA A 20 -1.37 -1.21 -8.72
C ALA A 20 0.05 -1.56 -9.20
N GLY A 21 0.81 -0.61 -9.68
CA GLY A 21 2.13 -0.89 -10.24
C GLY A 21 2.37 -0.07 -11.49
N ALA A 22 3.29 -0.52 -12.34
CA ALA A 22 3.79 0.24 -13.48
C ALA A 22 2.79 0.46 -14.62
N TRP A 23 1.72 -0.34 -14.74
CA TRP A 23 0.74 -0.21 -15.83
C TRP A 23 -0.17 1.01 -15.65
N ALA A 24 -0.34 1.79 -16.70
CA ALA A 24 -1.32 2.86 -16.73
C ALA A 24 -2.73 2.29 -16.97
N GLN A 25 -3.72 2.92 -16.35
CA GLN A 25 -5.13 2.66 -16.67
C GLN A 25 -5.44 3.16 -18.08
N PRO A 26 -6.24 2.41 -18.88
CA PRO A 26 -6.74 2.90 -20.15
C PRO A 26 -7.48 4.23 -19.97
N LYS A 27 -7.42 5.09 -20.98
CA LYS A 27 -8.15 6.37 -20.95
C LYS A 27 -9.65 6.17 -20.66
N GLY A 28 -10.13 6.86 -19.63
CA GLY A 28 -11.52 6.81 -19.18
C GLY A 28 -11.85 5.63 -18.27
N SER A 29 -10.97 4.63 -18.14
CA SER A 29 -11.17 3.52 -17.21
C SER A 29 -10.83 3.94 -15.78
N THR A 30 -11.54 3.35 -14.83
CA THR A 30 -11.36 3.60 -13.40
C THR A 30 -11.17 2.27 -12.68
N TYR A 31 -10.14 2.21 -11.85
CA TYR A 31 -10.03 1.20 -10.80
C TYR A 31 -10.30 1.86 -9.46
N ALA A 32 -11.14 1.25 -8.64
CA ALA A 32 -11.44 1.72 -7.29
C ALA A 32 -11.43 0.54 -6.32
N LYS A 33 -10.89 0.75 -5.13
CA LYS A 33 -10.88 -0.24 -4.05
C LYS A 33 -11.23 0.44 -2.73
N ILE A 34 -12.16 -0.15 -2.00
CA ILE A 34 -12.42 0.15 -0.60
C ILE A 34 -12.03 -1.06 0.23
N SER A 35 -11.31 -0.85 1.32
CA SER A 35 -10.85 -1.92 2.21
C SER A 35 -10.88 -1.50 3.66
N GLY A 36 -11.22 -2.44 4.55
CA GLY A 36 -10.97 -2.36 5.97
C GLY A 36 -9.67 -3.09 6.28
N ILE A 37 -8.78 -2.45 7.02
CA ILE A 37 -7.52 -3.02 7.50
C ILE A 37 -7.56 -3.04 9.02
N PHE A 38 -7.19 -4.17 9.59
CA PHE A 38 -7.17 -4.42 11.02
C PHE A 38 -5.76 -4.78 11.43
N TYR A 39 -5.29 -4.15 12.45
CA TYR A 39 -3.98 -4.34 13.02
C TYR A 39 -4.08 -4.49 14.53
N ASP A 40 -3.31 -5.41 15.07
CA ASP A 40 -3.20 -5.64 16.49
C ASP A 40 -1.77 -6.08 16.81
N SER A 41 -1.14 -5.48 17.81
CA SER A 41 0.18 -5.87 18.27
C SER A 41 0.47 -5.44 19.69
N ASP A 42 1.08 -6.35 20.44
CA ASP A 42 1.72 -6.13 21.74
C ASP A 42 3.25 -6.14 21.63
N GLU A 43 3.79 -6.22 20.41
CA GLU A 43 5.21 -6.31 20.13
C GLU A 43 5.70 -5.21 19.19
N VAL A 44 6.98 -4.82 19.37
CA VAL A 44 7.69 -3.84 18.54
C VAL A 44 9.07 -4.36 18.17
N PHE A 45 9.60 -3.83 17.09
CA PHE A 45 11.03 -3.80 16.83
C PHE A 45 11.60 -2.54 17.49
N ASN A 46 12.55 -2.70 18.43
CA ASN A 46 13.20 -1.57 19.08
C ASN A 46 14.21 -0.86 18.16
N ASP A 47 14.93 0.12 18.70
CA ASP A 47 16.00 0.89 18.03
C ASP A 47 17.18 0.06 17.53
N MET A 48 17.33 -1.16 18.03
CA MET A 48 18.35 -2.13 17.56
C MET A 48 17.77 -3.18 16.60
N GLY A 49 16.53 -3.01 16.13
CA GLY A 49 15.85 -3.98 15.28
C GLY A 49 15.47 -5.29 15.98
N LYS A 50 15.49 -5.33 17.30
CA LYS A 50 15.14 -6.53 18.07
C LYS A 50 13.67 -6.51 18.43
N ARG A 51 12.96 -7.59 18.12
CA ARG A 51 11.57 -7.80 18.50
C ARG A 51 11.42 -8.01 19.99
N GLN A 52 10.53 -7.26 20.61
CA GLN A 52 10.24 -7.30 22.03
C GLN A 52 8.80 -6.86 22.31
N ARG A 53 8.27 -7.16 23.49
CA ARG A 53 6.97 -6.64 23.91
C ARG A 53 6.99 -5.12 24.06
N MET A 54 5.86 -4.49 23.76
CA MET A 54 5.67 -3.06 24.01
C MET A 54 5.64 -2.81 25.51
N GLY A 55 6.42 -1.82 25.97
CA GLY A 55 6.42 -1.34 27.33
C GLY A 55 6.60 -2.37 28.44
N ILE A 56 6.43 -1.91 29.69
CA ILE A 56 6.50 -2.72 30.91
C ILE A 56 5.09 -3.11 31.38
N ASP A 57 4.09 -2.31 31.04
CA ASP A 57 2.71 -2.37 31.56
C ASP A 57 1.74 -3.03 30.54
N GLU A 58 2.16 -4.07 29.82
CA GLU A 58 1.32 -4.78 28.83
C GLU A 58 0.69 -3.83 27.79
N GLU A 59 1.52 -3.00 27.18
CA GLU A 59 1.06 -2.08 26.15
C GLU A 59 0.61 -2.85 24.89
N GLU A 60 -0.51 -2.41 24.33
CA GLU A 60 -1.12 -2.95 23.13
C GLU A 60 -1.53 -1.81 22.19
N PHE A 61 -1.35 -2.02 20.90
CA PHE A 61 -1.82 -1.09 19.88
C PHE A 61 -2.78 -1.78 18.90
N ARG A 62 -3.93 -1.16 18.67
CA ARG A 62 -4.93 -1.60 17.68
C ARG A 62 -5.23 -0.52 16.67
N GLY A 63 -5.41 -0.94 15.43
CA GLY A 63 -5.85 -0.07 14.34
C GLY A 63 -7.00 -0.71 13.57
N GLU A 64 -8.09 0.03 13.41
CA GLU A 64 -9.21 -0.33 12.56
C GLU A 64 -9.42 0.80 11.56
N GLN A 65 -9.00 0.59 10.32
CA GLN A 65 -8.99 1.65 9.33
C GLN A 65 -9.64 1.24 8.02
N ALA A 66 -10.34 2.18 7.43
CA ALA A 66 -10.87 2.10 6.07
C ALA A 66 -9.98 2.87 5.11
N PHE A 67 -9.76 2.30 3.94
CA PHE A 67 -9.01 2.91 2.83
C PHE A 67 -9.87 2.94 1.60
N LEU A 68 -9.87 4.09 0.93
CA LEU A 68 -10.36 4.25 -0.43
C LEU A 68 -9.15 4.52 -1.33
N TYR A 69 -8.96 3.70 -2.34
CA TYR A 69 -7.94 3.86 -3.37
C TYR A 69 -8.60 3.94 -4.75
N VAL A 70 -8.22 4.92 -5.55
CA VAL A 70 -8.75 5.14 -6.90
C VAL A 70 -7.62 5.41 -7.88
N GLU A 71 -7.65 4.74 -9.02
CA GLU A 71 -6.87 5.08 -10.22
C GLU A 71 -7.80 5.45 -11.37
N HIS A 72 -7.51 6.52 -12.09
CA HIS A 72 -8.26 6.90 -13.27
C HIS A 72 -7.34 7.23 -14.44
N GLY A 73 -7.58 6.60 -15.58
CA GLY A 73 -6.87 6.87 -16.83
C GLY A 73 -7.30 8.20 -17.43
N LEU A 74 -6.56 9.27 -17.13
CA LEU A 74 -6.87 10.61 -17.63
C LEU A 74 -6.60 10.74 -19.13
N ARG A 75 -5.52 10.11 -19.60
CA ARG A 75 -5.13 9.98 -21.02
C ARG A 75 -4.47 8.60 -21.21
N ASP A 76 -4.25 8.22 -22.47
CA ASP A 76 -3.41 7.09 -22.77
C ASP A 76 -2.07 7.28 -22.08
N ARG A 77 -1.63 6.28 -21.33
CA ARG A 77 -0.38 6.29 -20.55
C ARG A 77 -0.34 7.20 -19.31
N LEU A 78 -1.36 8.03 -19.03
CA LEU A 78 -1.41 8.90 -17.86
C LEU A 78 -2.54 8.47 -16.92
N THR A 79 -2.17 8.02 -15.74
CA THR A 79 -3.11 7.66 -14.66
C THR A 79 -2.95 8.62 -13.49
N VAL A 80 -4.06 9.15 -13.01
CA VAL A 80 -4.14 9.87 -11.73
C VAL A 80 -4.58 8.93 -10.63
N ILE A 81 -4.09 9.18 -9.41
CA ILE A 81 -4.26 8.31 -8.26
C ILE A 81 -4.74 9.13 -7.09
N GLY A 82 -5.74 8.63 -6.37
CA GLY A 82 -6.20 9.18 -5.11
C GLY A 82 -6.30 8.10 -4.06
N GLN A 83 -5.88 8.43 -2.83
CA GLN A 83 -6.04 7.56 -1.67
C GLN A 83 -6.50 8.37 -0.48
N PHE A 84 -7.42 7.80 0.29
CA PHE A 84 -7.94 8.36 1.53
C PHE A 84 -7.98 7.25 2.58
N SER A 85 -7.71 7.64 3.82
CA SER A 85 -7.80 6.74 4.97
C SER A 85 -8.61 7.37 6.08
N GLY A 86 -9.17 6.54 6.95
CA GLY A 86 -9.82 6.99 8.16
C GLY A 86 -10.19 5.80 9.02
N GLY A 87 -10.33 6.02 10.34
CA GLY A 87 -10.63 4.90 11.22
C GLY A 87 -10.46 5.25 12.68
N VAL A 88 -10.17 4.23 13.45
CA VAL A 88 -9.93 4.29 14.89
C VAL A 88 -8.57 3.67 15.19
N LEU A 89 -7.74 4.40 15.92
CA LEU A 89 -6.48 3.91 16.47
C LEU A 89 -6.59 3.92 18.00
N THR A 90 -6.18 2.84 18.63
CA THR A 90 -6.24 2.67 20.08
C THR A 90 -4.89 2.21 20.60
N SER A 91 -4.39 2.91 21.60
CA SER A 91 -3.24 2.49 22.40
C SER A 91 -3.73 2.24 23.82
N SER A 92 -3.41 1.09 24.38
CA SER A 92 -3.83 0.71 25.72
C SER A 92 -2.69 0.11 26.52
N ASN A 93 -2.75 0.29 27.84
CA ASN A 93 -1.93 -0.41 28.82
C ASN A 93 -2.78 -0.74 30.04
N LEU A 94 -2.19 -1.34 31.08
CA LEU A 94 -2.91 -1.74 32.30
C LEU A 94 -3.65 -0.59 33.02
N ARG A 95 -3.39 0.67 32.69
CA ARG A 95 -3.91 1.84 33.43
C ARG A 95 -4.77 2.77 32.59
N VAL A 96 -4.45 2.89 31.29
CA VAL A 96 -5.03 3.91 30.41
C VAL A 96 -5.29 3.29 29.05
N GLU A 97 -6.44 3.61 28.48
CA GLU A 97 -6.77 3.38 27.08
C GLU A 97 -7.00 4.74 26.42
N GLN A 98 -6.28 4.99 25.33
CA GLN A 98 -6.42 6.19 24.50
C GLN A 98 -6.85 5.78 23.11
N SER A 99 -7.88 6.44 22.60
CA SER A 99 -8.43 6.14 21.29
C SER A 99 -8.67 7.40 20.50
N THR A 100 -8.18 7.41 19.27
CA THR A 100 -8.38 8.51 18.31
C THR A 100 -9.18 8.02 17.13
N LYS A 101 -10.19 8.78 16.75
CA LYS A 101 -11.07 8.49 15.61
C LYS A 101 -11.09 9.67 14.65
N GLY A 102 -10.96 9.40 13.35
CA GLY A 102 -11.04 10.46 12.34
C GLY A 102 -10.62 10.02 10.95
N ILE A 103 -10.43 11.03 10.10
CA ILE A 103 -9.87 10.89 8.76
C ILE A 103 -8.35 11.13 8.88
N GLY A 104 -7.56 10.24 8.30
CA GLY A 104 -6.10 10.34 8.23
C GLY A 104 -5.65 11.17 7.02
N ASP A 105 -4.43 10.91 6.56
CA ASP A 105 -3.87 11.62 5.41
C ASP A 105 -4.55 11.24 4.10
N ALA A 106 -4.61 12.21 3.18
CA ALA A 106 -4.98 11.99 1.79
C ALA A 106 -3.72 11.94 0.93
N VAL A 107 -3.70 11.08 -0.09
CA VAL A 107 -2.64 11.02 -1.09
C VAL A 107 -3.24 11.30 -2.46
N ILE A 108 -2.57 12.19 -3.21
CA ILE A 108 -2.87 12.45 -4.62
C ILE A 108 -1.59 12.24 -5.43
N GLY A 109 -1.70 11.57 -6.56
CA GLY A 109 -0.53 11.28 -7.38
C GLY A 109 -0.86 11.04 -8.85
N ALA A 110 0.19 10.87 -9.63
CA ALA A 110 0.07 10.51 -11.04
C ALA A 110 1.25 9.62 -11.45
N LYS A 111 0.99 8.69 -12.37
CA LYS A 111 2.02 7.89 -13.05
C LYS A 111 1.88 8.04 -14.56
N TYR A 112 3.01 8.05 -15.25
CA TYR A 112 3.05 8.12 -16.71
C TYR A 112 3.82 6.94 -17.29
N GLN A 113 3.15 6.09 -18.07
CA GLN A 113 3.76 4.91 -18.67
C GLN A 113 4.65 5.30 -19.86
N LEU A 114 5.95 5.35 -19.64
CA LEU A 114 6.94 5.70 -20.68
C LEU A 114 7.21 4.54 -21.63
N VAL A 115 7.31 3.31 -21.10
CA VAL A 115 7.62 2.09 -21.84
C VAL A 115 6.52 1.06 -21.59
N ASP A 116 6.14 0.32 -22.64
CA ASP A 116 5.12 -0.73 -22.57
C ASP A 116 5.65 -2.13 -22.96
N ARG A 117 6.78 -2.21 -23.66
CA ARG A 117 7.44 -3.45 -24.10
C ARG A 117 8.94 -3.28 -24.23
N PRO A 118 9.77 -4.28 -23.91
CA PRO A 118 9.44 -5.64 -23.42
C PRO A 118 9.13 -5.70 -21.91
N PHE A 119 9.19 -4.59 -21.21
CA PHE A 119 8.80 -4.37 -19.83
C PHE A 119 8.02 -3.05 -19.76
N VAL A 120 7.30 -2.86 -18.68
CA VAL A 120 6.61 -1.59 -18.40
C VAL A 120 7.48 -0.75 -17.48
N PHE A 121 7.60 0.54 -17.80
CA PHE A 121 8.30 1.52 -16.97
C PHE A 121 7.47 2.78 -16.84
N SER A 122 7.26 3.21 -15.60
CA SER A 122 6.47 4.40 -15.28
C SER A 122 7.09 5.18 -14.12
N PRO A 123 7.51 6.42 -14.30
CA PRO A 123 7.71 7.34 -13.21
C PRO A 123 6.36 7.66 -12.54
N TYR A 124 6.39 7.78 -11.22
CA TYR A 124 5.28 8.13 -10.35
C TYR A 124 5.67 9.29 -9.44
N LEU A 125 4.77 10.23 -9.25
CA LEU A 125 4.90 11.33 -8.30
C LEU A 125 3.61 11.43 -7.51
N SER A 126 3.72 11.60 -6.20
CA SER A 126 2.58 11.84 -5.32
C SER A 126 2.89 12.84 -4.22
N MET A 127 1.82 13.33 -3.63
CA MET A 127 1.84 14.20 -2.46
C MET A 127 0.86 13.66 -1.43
N LYS A 128 1.32 13.46 -0.20
CA LYS A 128 0.50 13.20 0.98
C LYS A 128 0.15 14.52 1.64
N ILE A 129 -1.10 14.69 2.01
CA ILE A 129 -1.66 15.92 2.56
C ILE A 129 -2.43 15.57 3.84
N PRO A 130 -2.12 16.20 4.99
CA PRO A 130 -2.90 16.01 6.20
C PRO A 130 -4.32 16.59 6.03
N THR A 131 -5.32 15.87 6.50
CA THR A 131 -6.73 16.28 6.31
C THR A 131 -7.29 17.14 7.43
N GLY A 132 -6.43 17.63 8.34
CA GLY A 132 -6.83 18.58 9.38
C GLY A 132 -7.16 17.95 10.73
N TYR A 133 -6.71 16.71 10.99
CA TYR A 133 -6.69 16.15 12.34
C TYR A 133 -5.66 16.91 13.21
N HIS A 134 -5.82 16.85 14.52
CA HIS A 134 -4.91 17.54 15.44
C HIS A 134 -3.68 16.67 15.73
N GLU A 135 -2.48 17.26 15.62
CA GLU A 135 -1.20 16.57 15.83
C GLU A 135 -1.04 16.03 17.27
N SER A 136 -1.75 16.63 18.24
CA SER A 136 -1.72 16.18 19.65
C SER A 136 -2.62 14.98 19.95
N TYR A 137 -3.26 14.40 18.94
CA TYR A 137 -4.01 13.15 19.16
C TYR A 137 -3.07 12.00 19.47
N GLU A 138 -3.43 11.22 20.47
CA GLU A 138 -2.71 10.02 20.92
C GLU A 138 -3.66 8.81 20.88
N PRO A 139 -3.40 7.84 19.99
CA PRO A 139 -2.39 7.82 18.93
C PRO A 139 -2.76 8.76 17.76
N PRO A 140 -1.75 9.32 17.03
CA PRO A 140 -2.01 10.25 15.93
C PRO A 140 -2.57 9.52 14.70
N LEU A 141 -3.46 10.21 13.93
CA LEU A 141 -4.07 9.65 12.70
C LEU A 141 -3.18 9.76 11.46
N GLY A 142 -2.12 10.52 11.54
CA GLY A 142 -1.14 10.75 10.49
C GLY A 142 0.03 11.58 11.02
N THR A 143 0.98 11.93 10.13
CA THR A 143 2.20 12.67 10.52
C THR A 143 1.98 14.17 10.72
N GLY A 144 0.83 14.72 10.29
CA GLY A 144 0.58 16.16 10.29
C GLY A 144 1.30 16.95 9.19
N ASP A 145 2.21 16.32 8.47
CA ASP A 145 3.09 16.94 7.49
C ASP A 145 2.72 16.60 6.05
N VAL A 146 3.08 17.51 5.14
CA VAL A 146 3.02 17.26 3.70
C VAL A 146 4.27 16.52 3.28
N ASP A 147 4.09 15.35 2.63
CA ASP A 147 5.20 14.61 2.02
C ASP A 147 5.06 14.62 0.51
N VAL A 148 6.20 14.67 -0.17
CA VAL A 148 6.29 14.45 -1.62
C VAL A 148 7.05 13.16 -1.86
N GLU A 149 6.53 12.30 -2.73
CA GLU A 149 7.16 11.03 -3.03
C GLU A 149 7.31 10.85 -4.54
N ALA A 150 8.50 10.46 -4.97
CA ALA A 150 8.78 10.06 -6.35
C ALA A 150 9.25 8.61 -6.39
N ARG A 151 8.67 7.81 -7.29
CA ARG A 151 9.05 6.41 -7.54
C ARG A 151 9.29 6.14 -9.00
N LEU A 152 10.12 5.15 -9.26
CA LEU A 152 10.29 4.48 -10.56
C LEU A 152 9.65 3.09 -10.45
N LEU A 153 8.69 2.83 -11.32
CA LEU A 153 7.91 1.60 -11.32
C LEU A 153 8.29 0.77 -12.53
N PHE A 154 8.66 -0.49 -12.30
CA PHE A 154 8.98 -1.46 -13.35
C PHE A 154 8.08 -2.68 -13.20
N ALA A 155 7.58 -3.20 -14.32
CA ALA A 155 6.84 -4.44 -14.31
C ALA A 155 7.04 -5.24 -15.60
N ARG A 156 6.83 -6.56 -15.52
CA ARG A 156 6.93 -7.45 -16.66
C ARG A 156 5.93 -8.59 -16.56
N SER A 157 5.11 -8.75 -17.58
CA SER A 157 4.32 -9.96 -17.76
C SER A 157 5.19 -11.10 -18.30
N LEU A 158 5.05 -12.29 -17.74
CA LEU A 158 5.77 -13.50 -18.12
C LEU A 158 4.96 -14.37 -19.11
N PHE A 159 4.14 -13.73 -19.96
CA PHE A 159 3.35 -14.45 -20.97
C PHE A 159 4.18 -15.51 -21.71
N PRO A 160 3.65 -16.75 -21.93
CA PRO A 160 2.24 -17.16 -21.79
C PRO A 160 1.82 -17.59 -20.36
N LEU A 161 2.71 -17.54 -19.37
CA LEU A 161 2.33 -17.79 -17.99
C LEU A 161 1.44 -16.66 -17.47
N PRO A 162 0.38 -16.96 -16.71
CA PRO A 162 -0.49 -15.93 -16.14
C PRO A 162 0.15 -15.30 -14.88
N ILE A 163 1.40 -14.87 -15.02
CA ILE A 163 2.25 -14.34 -13.93
C ILE A 163 2.84 -13.02 -14.38
N TYR A 164 2.99 -12.08 -13.45
CA TYR A 164 3.78 -10.87 -13.64
C TYR A 164 4.71 -10.64 -12.44
N LEU A 165 5.72 -9.82 -12.67
CA LEU A 165 6.63 -9.29 -11.66
C LEU A 165 6.55 -7.77 -11.67
N GLY A 166 6.60 -7.16 -10.50
CA GLY A 166 6.66 -5.72 -10.29
C GLY A 166 7.75 -5.35 -9.30
N VAL A 167 8.42 -4.22 -9.55
CA VAL A 167 9.40 -3.62 -8.63
C VAL A 167 9.24 -2.12 -8.67
N GLU A 168 9.26 -1.49 -7.51
CA GLU A 168 9.22 -0.04 -7.34
C GLU A 168 10.34 0.39 -6.42
N ALA A 169 10.96 1.52 -6.72
CA ALA A 169 11.93 2.15 -5.86
C ALA A 169 11.77 3.67 -5.95
N GLY A 170 11.91 4.34 -4.82
CA GLY A 170 11.71 5.78 -4.76
C GLY A 170 12.20 6.43 -3.49
N HIS A 171 11.90 7.70 -3.41
CA HIS A 171 12.24 8.53 -2.26
C HIS A 171 11.06 9.40 -1.87
N ARG A 172 10.82 9.52 -0.59
CA ARG A 172 9.83 10.39 0.03
C ARG A 172 10.55 11.50 0.79
N TRP A 173 10.17 12.73 0.52
CA TRP A 173 10.63 13.93 1.20
C TRP A 173 9.53 14.41 2.14
N GLY A 174 9.80 14.41 3.43
CA GLY A 174 8.95 15.02 4.46
C GLY A 174 9.23 16.52 4.57
N THR A 175 8.19 17.32 4.83
CA THR A 175 8.32 18.78 5.00
C THR A 175 8.41 19.19 6.47
N GLY A 176 8.12 18.30 7.41
CA GLY A 176 8.08 18.58 8.84
C GLY A 176 9.25 17.98 9.62
N LEU A 177 8.93 17.53 10.83
CA LEU A 177 9.90 16.91 11.74
C LEU A 177 10.31 15.50 11.29
N PHE A 178 9.56 14.90 10.37
CA PHE A 178 9.77 13.55 9.90
C PHE A 178 10.84 13.48 8.82
N SER A 179 11.61 12.42 8.89
CA SER A 179 12.79 12.24 8.03
C SER A 179 12.43 11.82 6.62
N ASN A 180 13.34 12.07 5.72
CA ASN A 180 13.28 11.54 4.37
C ASN A 180 13.41 10.01 4.38
N GLN A 181 12.64 9.33 3.53
CA GLN A 181 12.59 7.87 3.46
C GLN A 181 12.94 7.36 2.07
N TRP A 182 13.74 6.30 2.00
CA TRP A 182 13.78 5.44 0.82
C TRP A 182 12.63 4.44 0.89
N VAL A 183 11.94 4.25 -0.23
CA VAL A 183 10.82 3.32 -0.34
C VAL A 183 11.10 2.32 -1.44
N GLY A 184 10.83 1.05 -1.16
CA GLY A 184 10.97 -0.04 -2.11
C GLY A 184 9.79 -0.99 -2.01
N PHE A 185 9.34 -1.50 -3.16
CA PHE A 185 8.28 -2.47 -3.23
C PHE A 185 8.59 -3.50 -4.31
N ALA A 186 8.34 -4.77 -4.03
CA ALA A 186 8.45 -5.83 -5.01
C ALA A 186 7.27 -6.78 -4.90
N GLU A 187 6.75 -7.23 -6.04
CA GLU A 187 5.60 -8.12 -6.07
C GLU A 187 5.70 -9.18 -7.16
N ILE A 188 5.07 -10.30 -6.91
CA ILE A 188 4.74 -11.32 -7.89
C ILE A 188 3.24 -11.56 -7.85
N GLY A 189 2.58 -11.42 -8.99
CA GLY A 189 1.15 -11.67 -9.10
C GLY A 189 0.85 -12.75 -10.12
N ALA A 190 -0.22 -13.49 -9.90
CA ALA A 190 -0.69 -14.55 -10.78
C ALA A 190 -2.21 -14.55 -10.90
N THR A 191 -2.70 -14.92 -12.08
CA THR A 191 -4.13 -15.16 -12.38
C THR A 191 -4.32 -16.59 -12.83
N PRO A 192 -4.24 -17.58 -11.91
CA PRO A 192 -4.31 -19.01 -12.26
C PRO A 192 -5.67 -19.40 -12.82
N HIS A 193 -6.70 -18.61 -12.54
CA HIS A 193 -8.05 -18.76 -13.05
C HIS A 193 -8.67 -17.39 -13.29
N GLU A 194 -9.55 -17.27 -14.28
CA GLU A 194 -10.20 -15.99 -14.65
C GLU A 194 -10.91 -15.25 -13.49
N ARG A 195 -11.26 -15.97 -12.42
CA ARG A 195 -11.91 -15.44 -11.22
C ARG A 195 -10.99 -15.35 -10.01
N LEU A 196 -9.73 -15.75 -10.12
CA LEU A 196 -8.81 -15.80 -8.99
C LEU A 196 -7.54 -15.04 -9.32
N PHE A 197 -7.22 -14.05 -8.52
CA PHE A 197 -5.95 -13.34 -8.52
C PHE A 197 -5.24 -13.58 -7.19
N LEU A 198 -3.94 -13.83 -7.26
CA LEU A 198 -3.07 -14.02 -6.11
C LEU A 198 -1.85 -13.14 -6.26
N LYS A 199 -1.39 -12.54 -5.17
CA LYS A 199 -0.20 -11.70 -5.13
C LYS A 199 0.58 -11.94 -3.84
N GLY A 200 1.89 -12.09 -3.96
CA GLY A 200 2.85 -11.96 -2.86
C GLY A 200 3.67 -10.71 -3.04
N PHE A 201 4.02 -10.03 -1.96
CA PHE A 201 4.79 -8.78 -2.02
C PHE A 201 5.72 -8.59 -0.83
N VAL A 202 6.69 -7.71 -1.04
CA VAL A 202 7.57 -7.15 -0.01
C VAL A 202 7.50 -5.63 -0.12
N ASP A 203 7.26 -4.95 0.98
CA ASP A 203 7.33 -3.49 1.13
C ASP A 203 8.48 -3.16 2.09
N ALA A 204 9.34 -2.22 1.73
CA ALA A 204 10.49 -1.82 2.52
C ALA A 204 10.58 -0.29 2.60
N ARG A 205 10.85 0.20 3.79
CA ARG A 205 11.10 1.62 4.09
C ARG A 205 12.37 1.75 4.91
N ASP A 206 13.21 2.69 4.52
CA ASP A 206 14.48 3.01 5.17
C ASP A 206 14.49 4.53 5.43
N THR A 207 14.43 4.91 6.69
CA THR A 207 14.40 6.29 7.15
C THR A 207 15.82 6.74 7.44
N ARG A 208 16.37 7.60 6.62
CA ARG A 208 17.70 8.16 6.87
C ARG A 208 17.63 9.38 7.77
N THR A 209 17.88 9.12 9.05
CA THR A 209 18.30 10.07 10.11
C THR A 209 17.71 11.48 10.08
N GLY A 210 16.61 11.63 10.76
CA GLY A 210 16.33 12.82 11.53
C GLY A 210 16.43 12.41 13.00
N THR A 211 17.17 13.16 13.79
CA THR A 211 17.21 12.96 15.23
C THR A 211 15.88 13.40 15.84
N VAL A 212 14.91 12.50 15.88
CA VAL A 212 13.77 12.68 16.75
C VAL A 212 13.81 11.53 17.76
N GLU A 213 14.40 11.85 18.90
CA GLU A 213 14.29 11.02 20.10
C GLU A 213 12.81 10.96 20.50
N ASN A 214 12.25 9.75 20.52
CA ASN A 214 11.00 9.41 21.19
C ASN A 214 9.69 10.05 20.67
N LEU A 215 9.32 9.83 19.44
CA LEU A 215 7.92 9.86 19.08
C LEU A 215 7.33 8.48 19.33
N GLY A 216 6.28 8.43 20.15
CA GLY A 216 5.69 7.22 20.67
C GLY A 216 5.36 6.21 19.58
N LEU A 217 5.49 4.96 19.92
CA LEU A 217 5.19 3.79 19.11
C LEU A 217 3.83 3.93 18.43
N VAL A 218 3.87 4.27 17.15
CA VAL A 218 2.66 4.23 16.33
C VAL A 218 2.70 2.96 15.52
N GLY A 219 2.01 1.98 16.04
CA GLY A 219 1.95 0.66 15.47
C GLY A 219 1.15 0.61 14.18
N GLY A 220 1.58 -0.24 13.32
CA GLY A 220 0.78 -0.96 12.39
C GLY A 220 0.29 -0.34 11.10
N GLY A 221 0.93 -0.72 10.06
CA GLY A 221 0.35 -0.73 8.71
C GLY A 221 0.12 0.60 8.05
N ILE A 222 0.14 1.68 8.79
CA ILE A 222 -0.32 2.97 8.33
C ILE A 222 0.70 4.02 8.71
N GLN A 223 1.55 4.32 7.83
CA GLN A 223 2.28 5.55 7.48
C GLN A 223 2.59 6.60 8.56
N VAL A 224 2.59 6.27 9.83
CA VAL A 224 2.78 7.25 10.90
C VAL A 224 4.05 7.00 11.72
N SER A 225 4.92 6.07 11.35
CA SER A 225 6.15 5.85 12.10
C SER A 225 7.38 6.30 11.32
N GLU A 226 8.27 7.01 11.99
CA GLU A 226 9.66 7.20 11.58
C GLU A 226 10.47 5.96 11.92
N GLY A 227 10.17 4.86 11.31
CA GLY A 227 10.89 3.63 11.52
C GLY A 227 11.27 2.99 10.21
N ASP A 228 12.34 2.22 10.25
CA ASP A 228 12.67 1.31 9.18
C ASP A 228 11.79 0.08 9.30
N ASP A 229 11.16 -0.32 8.22
CA ASP A 229 10.43 -1.57 8.22
C ASP A 229 10.54 -2.34 6.91
N VAL A 230 10.52 -3.65 7.04
CA VAL A 230 10.32 -4.58 5.92
C VAL A 230 9.11 -5.44 6.25
N ARG A 231 8.12 -5.37 5.38
CA ARG A 231 6.90 -6.15 5.47
C ARG A 231 6.80 -7.12 4.33
N VAL A 232 6.29 -8.30 4.60
CA VAL A 232 5.91 -9.26 3.59
C VAL A 232 4.41 -9.47 3.65
N GLY A 233 3.78 -9.67 2.50
CA GLY A 233 2.35 -9.86 2.49
C GLY A 233 1.87 -10.71 1.34
N ILE A 234 0.64 -11.17 1.48
CA ILE A 234 -0.12 -11.89 0.46
C ILE A 234 -1.47 -11.21 0.26
N ASN A 235 -1.92 -11.17 -0.97
CA ASN A 235 -3.26 -10.71 -1.33
C ASN A 235 -3.90 -11.74 -2.23
N GLY A 236 -5.14 -12.08 -1.93
CA GLY A 236 -6.00 -12.89 -2.80
C GLY A 236 -7.23 -12.09 -3.19
N ALA A 237 -7.65 -12.18 -4.45
CA ALA A 237 -8.90 -11.56 -4.90
C ALA A 237 -9.75 -12.56 -5.70
N LEU A 238 -11.04 -12.58 -5.41
CA LEU A 238 -12.03 -13.41 -6.08
C LEU A 238 -13.03 -12.53 -6.84
N ARG A 239 -13.14 -12.74 -8.15
CA ARG A 239 -14.16 -12.06 -8.96
C ARG A 239 -15.55 -12.61 -8.67
N VAL A 240 -16.38 -11.78 -8.03
CA VAL A 240 -17.75 -12.13 -7.61
C VAL A 240 -18.78 -11.73 -8.65
N HIS A 241 -18.51 -10.65 -9.38
CA HIS A 241 -19.37 -10.17 -10.46
C HIS A 241 -18.52 -9.49 -11.53
N GLN A 242 -19.09 -9.16 -12.68
CA GLN A 242 -18.39 -8.46 -13.75
C GLN A 242 -17.82 -7.12 -13.23
N GLY A 243 -16.48 -6.99 -13.27
CA GLY A 243 -15.77 -5.82 -12.75
C GLY A 243 -15.56 -5.79 -11.23
N PHE A 244 -16.27 -6.61 -10.42
CA PHE A 244 -16.18 -6.59 -8.96
C PHE A 244 -15.40 -7.78 -8.39
N TRP A 245 -14.51 -7.47 -7.45
CA TRP A 245 -13.67 -8.43 -6.77
C TRP A 245 -13.77 -8.27 -5.25
N LEU A 246 -13.73 -9.40 -4.55
CA LEU A 246 -13.51 -9.44 -3.10
C LEU A 246 -12.03 -9.69 -2.85
N ASP A 247 -11.43 -8.86 -2.03
CA ASP A 247 -10.01 -8.88 -1.71
C ASP A 247 -9.79 -9.29 -0.27
N LEU A 248 -8.79 -10.15 -0.04
CA LEU A 248 -8.24 -10.49 1.26
C LEU A 248 -6.76 -10.16 1.28
N LEU A 249 -6.30 -9.49 2.33
CA LEU A 249 -4.91 -9.09 2.54
C LEU A 249 -4.43 -9.64 3.88
N MET A 250 -3.20 -10.13 3.90
CA MET A 250 -2.44 -10.36 5.13
C MET A 250 -1.01 -9.87 4.93
N GLU A 251 -0.48 -9.17 5.91
CA GLU A 251 0.92 -8.73 5.90
C GLU A 251 1.54 -8.82 7.30
N TRP A 252 2.86 -8.97 7.34
CA TRP A 252 3.64 -9.10 8.56
C TRP A 252 4.88 -8.23 8.48
N ALA A 253 5.19 -7.52 9.55
CA ALA A 253 6.49 -6.91 9.74
C ALA A 253 7.51 -8.00 10.07
N VAL A 254 8.51 -8.18 9.18
CA VAL A 254 9.56 -9.20 9.35
C VAL A 254 10.87 -8.63 9.84
N ARG A 255 11.06 -7.33 9.67
CA ARG A 255 12.18 -6.55 10.18
C ARG A 255 11.73 -5.13 10.42
N GLY A 256 12.36 -4.44 11.38
CA GLY A 256 12.07 -3.02 11.63
C GLY A 256 12.97 -2.44 12.69
N GLU A 257 12.93 -1.11 12.81
CA GLU A 257 13.49 -0.32 13.90
C GLU A 257 12.44 0.71 14.28
N ASN A 258 12.09 0.80 15.57
CA ASN A 258 11.05 1.69 16.12
C ASN A 258 9.66 1.54 15.47
N VAL A 259 9.28 0.32 15.12
CA VAL A 259 7.98 0.02 14.48
C VAL A 259 7.27 -1.16 15.12
N GLY A 260 5.95 -1.21 15.01
CA GLY A 260 5.17 -2.34 15.46
C GLY A 260 5.52 -3.64 14.74
N ALA A 261 5.62 -4.74 15.49
CA ALA A 261 6.00 -6.06 15.00
C ALA A 261 4.79 -6.98 14.73
N GLY A 262 3.59 -6.41 14.67
CA GLY A 262 2.35 -7.14 14.48
C GLY A 262 2.06 -7.56 13.03
N ALA A 263 0.93 -8.23 12.89
CA ALA A 263 0.35 -8.58 11.61
C ALA A 263 -0.86 -7.69 11.32
N SER A 264 -1.06 -7.35 10.05
CA SER A 264 -2.28 -6.71 9.57
C SER A 264 -3.06 -7.71 8.72
N TRP A 265 -4.37 -7.63 8.78
CA TRP A 265 -5.24 -8.31 7.85
C TRP A 265 -6.31 -7.35 7.32
N GLY A 266 -6.78 -7.62 6.15
CA GLY A 266 -7.74 -6.73 5.51
C GLY A 266 -8.70 -7.45 4.60
N VAL A 267 -9.88 -6.86 4.48
CA VAL A 267 -10.92 -7.26 3.54
C VAL A 267 -11.29 -6.05 2.69
N GLY A 268 -11.63 -6.27 1.44
CA GLY A 268 -11.99 -5.19 0.55
C GLY A 268 -12.85 -5.61 -0.60
N VAL A 269 -13.39 -4.60 -1.28
CA VAL A 269 -14.06 -4.74 -2.56
C VAL A 269 -13.36 -3.83 -3.54
N SER A 270 -13.01 -4.38 -4.70
CA SER A 270 -12.46 -3.59 -5.79
C SER A 270 -13.31 -3.70 -7.04
N TYR A 271 -13.28 -2.63 -7.83
CA TYR A 271 -13.94 -2.50 -9.12
C TYR A 271 -12.93 -2.05 -10.16
N GLY A 272 -12.89 -2.74 -11.30
CA GLY A 272 -12.11 -2.37 -12.47
C GLY A 272 -12.98 -2.43 -13.72
N GLY A 273 -13.10 -1.28 -14.41
CA GLY A 273 -13.90 -1.13 -15.62
C GLY A 273 -13.29 -0.14 -16.62
#